data_7f28cd668a26c496aa4576cc878527c5
#
_entry.id   7f28cd668a26c496aa4576cc878527c5
#
_cell.length_a   1.000
_cell.length_b   1.000
_cell.length_c   1.000
_cell.angle_alpha   90.00
_cell.angle_beta   90.00
_cell.angle_gamma   90.00
#
_symmetry.space_group_name_H-M   'P 1'
#
loop_
_entity.id
_entity.type
_entity.pdbx_description
1 polymer ?
#
loop_
_entity_poly.entity_id
_entity_poly.type
_entity_poly.pdbx_seq_one_letter_code
_entity_poly.pdbx_strand_id
1 'polypeptide(L)' 'MYAKVIVDVPVIQVNRPFDYHVPENLQESIEVGMRVAVPFGGRSISGFVLALSDEVDF' A
#
# COMPACT_ATOMS: atom_id res chain seq x y z
N MET A 1 -3.16 -4.16 -11.14
CA MET A 1 -3.76 -4.08 -9.80
C MET A 1 -3.01 -3.10 -8.92
N TYR A 2 -3.74 -2.36 -8.13
CA TYR A 2 -3.18 -1.37 -7.20
C TYR A 2 -3.71 -1.63 -5.81
N ALA A 3 -2.90 -1.29 -4.81
CA ALA A 3 -3.28 -1.40 -3.42
C ALA A 3 -3.26 -0.02 -2.79
N LYS A 4 -4.30 0.31 -2.04
CA LYS A 4 -4.31 1.49 -1.19
C LYS A 4 -3.74 1.07 0.15
N VAL A 5 -2.64 1.70 0.54
CA VAL A 5 -1.88 1.30 1.73
C VAL A 5 -1.77 2.47 2.70
N ILE A 6 -2.11 2.21 3.95
CA ILE A 6 -1.84 3.14 5.04
C ILE A 6 -0.45 2.82 5.55
N VAL A 7 0.49 3.74 5.38
CA VAL A 7 1.87 3.52 5.78
C VAL A 7 2.04 3.80 7.27
N ASP A 8 2.88 3.01 7.91
CA ASP A 8 3.15 3.12 9.33
C ASP A 8 4.40 3.96 9.57
N VAL A 9 4.23 5.28 9.53
CA VAL A 9 5.31 6.22 9.79
C VAL A 9 4.88 7.21 10.86
N PRO A 10 5.79 7.65 11.71
CA PRO A 10 5.46 8.59 12.79
C PRO A 10 5.39 10.03 12.29
N VAL A 11 4.62 10.25 11.23
CA VAL A 11 4.42 11.57 10.64
C VAL A 11 2.93 11.82 10.55
N ILE A 12 2.45 12.77 11.31
CA ILE A 12 1.02 13.02 11.45
C ILE A 12 0.33 13.45 10.16
N GLN A 13 1.09 13.95 9.20
CA GLN A 13 0.51 14.35 7.92
C GLN A 13 0.17 13.16 7.03
N VAL A 14 0.62 11.96 7.38
CA VAL A 14 0.44 10.77 6.56
C VAL A 14 -0.68 9.92 7.13
N ASN A 15 -1.91 10.44 7.07
CA ASN A 15 -3.08 9.75 7.60
C ASN A 15 -4.04 9.31 6.50
N ARG A 16 -3.59 9.30 5.25
CA ARG A 16 -4.41 8.89 4.12
C ARG A 16 -3.69 7.79 3.35
N PRO A 17 -4.43 6.95 2.62
CA PRO A 17 -3.80 5.87 1.87
C PRO A 17 -3.03 6.39 0.65
N PHE A 18 -1.99 5.64 0.30
CA PHE A 18 -1.23 5.86 -0.92
C PHE A 18 -1.47 4.68 -1.85
N ASP A 19 -1.49 4.94 -3.15
CA ASP A 19 -1.68 3.91 -4.14
C ASP A 19 -0.33 3.32 -4.54
N TYR A 20 -0.24 1.98 -4.51
CA TYR A 20 0.94 1.26 -4.92
C TYR A 20 0.58 0.22 -5.96
N HIS A 21 1.44 0.06 -6.95
CA HIS A 21 1.27 -0.98 -7.94
C HIS A 21 1.62 -2.33 -7.30
N VAL A 22 0.76 -3.32 -7.51
CA VAL A 22 0.98 -4.66 -6.97
C VAL A 22 1.67 -5.51 -8.05
N PRO A 23 2.90 -6.01 -7.79
CA PRO A 23 3.57 -6.87 -8.74
C PRO A 23 2.76 -8.12 -9.04
N GLU A 24 2.88 -8.62 -10.25
CA GLU A 24 2.08 -9.75 -10.70
C GLU A 24 2.22 -10.97 -9.80
N ASN A 25 3.43 -11.22 -9.30
CA ASN A 25 3.68 -12.38 -8.45
C ASN A 25 3.05 -12.27 -7.06
N LEU A 26 2.53 -11.11 -6.69
CA LEU A 26 1.88 -10.91 -5.40
C LEU A 26 0.37 -10.78 -5.51
N GLN A 27 -0.16 -10.65 -6.72
CA GLN A 27 -1.58 -10.36 -6.90
C GLN A 27 -2.51 -11.45 -6.39
N GLU A 28 -2.06 -12.70 -6.38
CA GLU A 28 -2.88 -13.80 -5.91
C GLU A 28 -2.86 -13.94 -4.38
N SER A 29 -1.84 -13.41 -3.73
CA SER A 29 -1.67 -13.59 -2.28
C SER A 29 -2.02 -12.35 -1.47
N ILE A 30 -2.08 -11.18 -2.09
CA ILE A 30 -2.34 -9.94 -1.36
C ILE A 30 -3.82 -9.83 -1.00
N GLU A 31 -4.09 -9.39 0.23
CA GLU A 31 -5.45 -9.26 0.73
C GLU A 31 -5.60 -7.98 1.55
N VAL A 32 -6.81 -7.45 1.59
CA VAL A 32 -7.14 -6.30 2.43
C VAL A 32 -6.89 -6.67 3.89
N GLY A 33 -6.25 -5.77 4.60
CA GLY A 33 -5.87 -5.98 6.00
C GLY A 33 -4.49 -6.56 6.18
N MET A 34 -3.85 -6.99 5.09
CA MET A 34 -2.52 -7.57 5.15
C MET A 34 -1.46 -6.50 5.39
N ARG A 35 -0.45 -6.85 6.19
CA ARG A 35 0.70 -5.99 6.39
C ARG A 35 1.67 -6.20 5.23
N VAL A 36 2.17 -5.11 4.67
CA VAL A 36 3.07 -5.16 3.52
C VAL A 36 4.22 -4.20 3.73
N ALA A 37 5.30 -4.41 2.97
CA ALA A 37 6.43 -3.49 2.93
C ALA A 37 6.33 -2.71 1.62
N VAL A 38 6.43 -1.39 1.70
CA VAL A 38 6.28 -0.53 0.54
C VAL A 38 7.39 0.52 0.51
N PRO A 39 7.75 1.00 -0.69
CA PRO A 39 8.71 2.09 -0.78
C PRO A 39 8.05 3.40 -0.35
N PHE A 40 8.76 4.15 0.47
CA PHE A 40 8.26 5.43 0.94
C PHE A 40 9.44 6.33 1.28
N GLY A 41 9.59 7.42 0.52
CA GLY A 41 10.68 8.36 0.76
C GLY A 41 12.07 7.75 0.63
N GLY A 42 12.25 6.82 -0.31
CA GLY A 42 13.54 6.16 -0.52
C GLY A 42 13.83 5.03 0.46
N ARG A 43 12.86 4.66 1.27
CA ARG A 43 13.00 3.61 2.29
C ARG A 43 11.89 2.58 2.09
N SER A 44 12.10 1.42 2.67
CA SER A 44 11.06 0.39 2.72
C SER A 44 10.42 0.46 4.09
N ILE A 45 9.11 0.66 4.15
CA ILE A 45 8.38 0.75 5.42
C ILE A 45 7.16 -0.15 5.40
N SER A 46 6.67 -0.46 6.58
CA SER A 46 5.47 -1.27 6.74
C SER A 46 4.21 -0.45 6.53
N GLY A 47 3.17 -1.11 6.06
CA GLY A 47 1.85 -0.51 5.96
C GLY A 47 0.80 -1.59 5.96
N PHE A 48 -0.45 -1.17 5.92
CA PHE A 48 -1.59 -2.09 5.84
C PHE A 48 -2.36 -1.85 4.57
N VAL A 49 -2.75 -2.93 3.90
CA VAL A 49 -3.59 -2.84 2.71
C VAL A 49 -4.99 -2.45 3.13
N LEU A 50 -5.44 -1.29 2.70
CA LEU A 50 -6.78 -0.79 3.01
C LEU A 50 -7.79 -1.24 1.96
N ALA A 51 -7.38 -1.27 0.70
CA ALA A 51 -8.25 -1.65 -0.41
C ALA A 51 -7.42 -2.12 -1.59
N LEU A 52 -8.02 -2.89 -2.46
CA LEU A 52 -7.41 -3.35 -3.71
C LEU A 52 -8.28 -2.90 -4.87
N SER A 53 -7.64 -2.52 -5.98
CA SER A 53 -8.35 -2.01 -7.13
C SER A 53 -7.57 -2.31 -8.41
N ASP A 54 -8.27 -2.46 -9.51
CA ASP A 54 -7.63 -2.63 -10.81
C ASP A 54 -7.36 -1.28 -11.48
N GLU A 55 -7.87 -0.21 -10.89
CA GLU A 55 -7.68 1.13 -11.41
C GLU A 55 -7.19 2.06 -10.32
N VAL A 56 -6.39 3.05 -10.72
CA VAL A 56 -5.96 4.10 -9.82
C VAL A 56 -6.91 5.27 -9.95
N ASP A 57 -7.41 5.72 -8.82
CA ASP A 57 -8.36 6.82 -8.76
C ASP A 57 -7.65 8.10 -8.33
N PHE A 58 -7.08 8.76 -9.32
CA PHE A 58 -6.47 10.07 -9.08
C PHE A 58 -6.58 10.99 -10.27
#